data_b7a2241527f086f951762c551c3e4a4c
#
_entry.id   b7a2241527f086f951762c551c3e4a4c
#
_cell.length_a   1.000
_cell.length_b   1.000
_cell.length_c   1.000
_cell.angle_alpha   90.00
_cell.angle_beta   90.00
_cell.angle_gamma   90.00
#
_symmetry.space_group_name_H-M   'P 1'
#
loop_
_entity.id
_entity.type
_entity.pdbx_description
1 polymer ?
#
loop_
_entity_poly.entity_id
_entity_poly.type
_entity_poly.pdbx_seq_one_letter_code
_entity_poly.pdbx_strand_id
1 'polypeptide(L)'
;MAAVDPENINTVWAPMVFGLIGVGGVLLPSQVVFSIITPDELLGTGVALSIVIRMIGQVVGVSMFYNIFLHHVNTNAVKYFALPAIEAGFTSVEGITELATTLTAGPLSYYAHMFPELDSPEKIHSIMIAGHETFKHCFPILYLISIAFGGTAIISSFFLRDINKYINDHVAVLL
;
A
#
# COMPACT_ATOMS: atom_id res chain seq x y z
N MET A 1 3.20 -7.83 -9.26
CA MET A 1 2.44 -6.58 -9.28
C MET A 1 3.15 -5.44 -10.01
N ALA A 2 4.46 -5.23 -9.87
CA ALA A 2 5.19 -4.19 -10.60
C ALA A 2 5.14 -4.28 -12.14
N ALA A 3 4.81 -5.44 -12.70
CA ALA A 3 4.73 -5.71 -14.13
C ALA A 3 3.28 -5.95 -14.61
N VAL A 4 2.29 -5.61 -13.79
CA VAL A 4 0.87 -5.81 -14.15
C VAL A 4 0.42 -4.67 -15.05
N ASP A 5 -0.14 -5.02 -16.19
CA ASP A 5 -0.77 -4.07 -17.10
C ASP A 5 -2.12 -3.63 -16.52
N PRO A 6 -2.33 -2.34 -16.29
CA PRO A 6 -3.58 -1.81 -15.72
C PRO A 6 -4.80 -2.05 -16.63
N GLU A 7 -4.60 -2.31 -17.92
CA GLU A 7 -5.70 -2.63 -18.84
C GLU A 7 -6.19 -4.08 -18.70
N ASN A 8 -5.40 -4.95 -18.07
CA ASN A 8 -5.74 -6.37 -17.92
C ASN A 8 -5.93 -6.76 -16.44
N ILE A 9 -7.12 -6.43 -15.91
CA ILE A 9 -7.52 -6.70 -14.53
C ILE A 9 -7.35 -8.19 -14.14
N ASN A 10 -7.53 -9.10 -15.09
CA ASN A 10 -7.39 -10.54 -14.81
C ASN A 10 -5.98 -10.94 -14.39
N THR A 11 -4.95 -10.19 -14.80
CA THR A 11 -3.56 -10.45 -14.43
C THR A 11 -3.26 -10.06 -12.98
N VAL A 12 -4.09 -9.20 -12.38
CA VAL A 12 -3.91 -8.72 -11.00
C VAL A 12 -4.37 -9.75 -9.96
N TRP A 13 -5.34 -10.60 -10.30
CA TRP A 13 -5.95 -11.52 -9.34
C TRP A 13 -4.96 -12.51 -8.74
N ALA A 14 -4.13 -13.14 -9.56
CA ALA A 14 -3.19 -14.14 -9.08
C ALA A 14 -2.19 -13.58 -8.05
N PRO A 15 -1.43 -12.51 -8.32
CA PRO A 15 -0.52 -11.94 -7.34
C PRO A 15 -1.24 -11.36 -6.10
N MET A 16 -2.48 -10.90 -6.25
CA MET A 16 -3.28 -10.41 -5.12
C MET A 16 -3.67 -11.54 -4.17
N VAL A 17 -4.13 -12.68 -4.69
CA VAL A 17 -4.46 -13.87 -3.89
C VAL A 17 -3.22 -14.39 -3.16
N PHE A 18 -2.07 -14.50 -3.83
CA PHE A 18 -0.82 -14.92 -3.18
C PHE A 18 -0.39 -13.92 -2.09
N GLY A 19 -0.57 -12.62 -2.31
CA GLY A 19 -0.31 -11.61 -1.28
C GLY A 19 -1.20 -11.77 -0.06
N LEU A 20 -2.50 -12.00 -0.24
CA LEU A 20 -3.46 -12.21 0.85
C LEU A 20 -3.16 -13.50 1.64
N ILE A 21 -2.82 -14.60 0.94
CA ILE A 21 -2.39 -15.85 1.58
C ILE A 21 -1.14 -15.61 2.43
N GLY A 22 -0.15 -14.87 1.89
CA GLY A 22 1.07 -14.53 2.63
C GLY A 22 0.79 -13.73 3.90
N VAL A 23 -0.08 -12.73 3.82
CA VAL A 23 -0.49 -11.91 4.98
C VAL A 23 -1.20 -12.78 6.02
N GLY A 24 -2.19 -13.58 5.61
CA GLY A 24 -2.91 -14.48 6.51
C GLY A 24 -2.00 -15.52 7.15
N GLY A 25 -1.07 -16.10 6.36
CA GLY A 25 -0.08 -17.06 6.82
C GLY A 25 0.92 -16.54 7.84
N VAL A 26 1.11 -15.23 7.94
CA VAL A 26 1.99 -14.62 8.97
C VAL A 26 1.19 -14.11 10.17
N LEU A 27 0.06 -13.47 9.93
CA LEU A 27 -0.72 -12.82 10.99
C LEU A 27 -1.30 -13.82 11.99
N LEU A 28 -1.94 -14.90 11.51
CA LEU A 28 -2.59 -15.88 12.38
C LEU A 28 -1.59 -16.71 13.19
N PRO A 29 -0.58 -17.36 12.58
CA PRO A 29 0.39 -18.15 13.33
C PRO A 29 1.19 -17.31 14.33
N SER A 30 1.54 -16.07 13.99
CA SER A 30 2.28 -15.20 14.91
C SER A 30 1.51 -14.93 16.20
N GLN A 31 0.19 -14.79 16.11
CA GLN A 31 -0.64 -14.59 17.29
C GLN A 31 -0.75 -15.86 18.15
N VAL A 32 -0.89 -17.02 17.52
CA VAL A 32 -0.93 -18.32 18.19
C VAL A 32 0.40 -18.61 18.90
N VAL A 33 1.53 -18.42 18.22
CA VAL A 33 2.86 -18.59 18.82
C VAL A 33 3.03 -17.68 20.03
N PHE A 34 2.61 -16.43 19.93
CA PHE A 34 2.69 -15.49 21.03
C PHE A 34 1.86 -15.95 22.24
N SER A 35 0.66 -16.50 22.00
CA SER A 35 -0.19 -17.03 23.07
C SER A 35 0.43 -18.25 23.76
N ILE A 36 1.14 -19.13 23.01
CA ILE A 36 1.78 -20.33 23.56
C ILE A 36 2.96 -19.97 24.47
N ILE A 37 3.74 -18.98 24.12
CA ILE A 37 4.95 -18.59 24.88
C ILE A 37 4.67 -17.65 26.07
N THR A 38 3.46 -17.09 26.14
CA THR A 38 3.06 -16.17 27.21
C THR A 38 2.44 -16.97 28.37
N PRO A 39 2.88 -16.76 29.64
CA PRO A 39 2.25 -17.38 30.80
C PRO A 39 0.76 -17.02 30.91
N ASP A 40 -0.07 -17.94 31.38
CA ASP A 40 -1.53 -17.79 31.46
C ASP A 40 -1.96 -16.53 32.21
N GLU A 41 -1.26 -16.19 33.29
CA GLU A 41 -1.52 -14.99 34.11
C GLU A 41 -1.32 -13.67 33.34
N LEU A 42 -0.46 -13.67 32.33
CA LEU A 42 -0.08 -12.51 31.54
C LEU A 42 -0.63 -12.54 30.11
N LEU A 43 -1.42 -13.56 29.77
CA LEU A 43 -1.90 -13.81 28.42
C LEU A 43 -2.63 -12.58 27.83
N GLY A 44 -3.55 -11.97 28.60
CA GLY A 44 -4.28 -10.79 28.18
C GLY A 44 -3.37 -9.59 27.91
N THR A 45 -2.43 -9.33 28.82
CA THR A 45 -1.47 -8.24 28.70
C THR A 45 -0.50 -8.46 27.52
N GLY A 46 -0.03 -9.70 27.35
CA GLY A 46 0.85 -10.07 26.28
C GLY A 46 0.20 -9.91 24.90
N VAL A 47 -1.03 -10.40 24.74
CA VAL A 47 -1.79 -10.23 23.49
C VAL A 47 -2.02 -8.76 23.17
N ALA A 48 -2.41 -7.95 24.18
CA ALA A 48 -2.59 -6.52 24.01
C ALA A 48 -1.29 -5.83 23.57
N LEU A 49 -0.16 -6.17 24.18
CA LEU A 49 1.15 -5.64 23.80
C LEU A 49 1.51 -5.98 22.36
N SER A 50 1.28 -7.23 21.95
CA SER A 50 1.52 -7.69 20.58
C SER A 50 0.70 -6.88 19.55
N ILE A 51 -0.56 -6.58 19.85
CA ILE A 51 -1.43 -5.75 19.00
C ILE A 51 -0.89 -4.32 18.91
N VAL A 52 -0.49 -3.72 20.04
CA VAL A 52 0.05 -2.35 20.07
C VAL A 52 1.33 -2.24 19.23
N ILE A 53 2.26 -3.17 19.37
CA ILE A 53 3.49 -3.20 18.55
C ILE A 53 3.15 -3.29 17.06
N ARG A 54 2.19 -4.13 16.71
CA ARG A 54 1.72 -4.27 15.32
C ARG A 54 1.10 -2.98 14.79
N MET A 55 0.27 -2.30 15.59
CA MET A 55 -0.34 -1.02 15.20
C MET A 55 0.71 0.06 14.98
N ILE A 56 1.72 0.15 15.84
CA ILE A 56 2.85 1.08 15.66
C ILE A 56 3.56 0.80 14.33
N GLY A 57 3.87 -0.47 14.05
CA GLY A 57 4.47 -0.88 12.78
C GLY A 57 3.63 -0.51 11.57
N GLN A 58 2.30 -0.66 11.66
CA GLN A 58 1.38 -0.26 10.59
C GLN A 58 1.40 1.24 10.34
N VAL A 59 1.33 2.06 11.38
CA VAL A 59 1.35 3.53 11.26
C VAL A 59 2.65 4.01 10.62
N VAL A 60 3.79 3.48 11.08
CA VAL A 60 5.11 3.81 10.51
C VAL A 60 5.18 3.37 9.05
N GLY A 61 4.77 2.14 8.76
CA GLY A 61 4.77 1.59 7.40
C GLY A 61 3.92 2.42 6.44
N VAL A 62 2.67 2.69 6.79
CA VAL A 62 1.75 3.50 5.96
C VAL A 62 2.32 4.91 5.74
N SER A 63 2.87 5.55 6.78
CA SER A 63 3.47 6.88 6.66
C SER A 63 4.66 6.89 5.72
N MET A 64 5.54 5.89 5.78
CA MET A 64 6.66 5.76 4.84
C MET A 64 6.18 5.57 3.40
N PHE A 65 5.27 4.61 3.17
CA PHE A 65 4.73 4.34 1.84
C PHE A 65 4.05 5.57 1.26
N TYR A 66 3.26 6.28 2.04
CA TYR A 66 2.55 7.47 1.62
C TYR A 66 3.50 8.60 1.21
N ASN A 67 4.52 8.88 2.02
CA ASN A 67 5.50 9.92 1.71
C ASN A 67 6.31 9.60 0.44
N ILE A 68 6.75 8.36 0.29
CA ILE A 68 7.49 7.93 -0.91
C ILE A 68 6.57 7.99 -2.14
N PHE A 69 5.34 7.53 -2.01
CA PHE A 69 4.34 7.60 -3.08
C PHE A 69 4.11 9.04 -3.53
N LEU A 70 3.83 9.96 -2.61
CA LEU A 70 3.62 11.37 -2.93
C LEU A 70 4.84 11.99 -3.62
N HIS A 71 6.05 11.70 -3.14
CA HIS A 71 7.27 12.20 -3.75
C HIS A 71 7.39 11.75 -5.21
N HIS A 72 7.14 10.46 -5.48
CA HIS A 72 7.20 9.92 -6.83
C HIS A 72 6.04 10.40 -7.71
N VAL A 73 4.83 10.54 -7.17
CA VAL A 73 3.70 11.13 -7.90
C VAL A 73 4.02 12.57 -8.31
N ASN A 74 4.49 13.40 -7.39
CA ASN A 74 4.83 14.78 -7.70
C ASN A 74 5.93 14.89 -8.77
N THR A 75 6.97 14.06 -8.68
CA THR A 75 8.06 14.07 -9.65
C THR A 75 7.60 13.60 -11.04
N ASN A 76 6.81 12.54 -11.09
CA ASN A 76 6.32 11.96 -12.35
C ASN A 76 5.15 12.77 -12.93
N ALA A 77 4.32 13.40 -12.10
CA ALA A 77 3.25 14.29 -12.55
C ALA A 77 3.83 15.45 -13.35
N VAL A 78 4.90 16.09 -12.87
CA VAL A 78 5.57 17.16 -13.64
C VAL A 78 6.06 16.64 -14.99
N LYS A 79 6.53 15.41 -15.06
CA LYS A 79 7.11 14.85 -16.29
C LYS A 79 6.07 14.39 -17.31
N TYR A 80 5.03 13.70 -16.87
CA TYR A 80 4.07 13.04 -17.77
C TYR A 80 2.74 13.76 -17.87
N PHE A 81 2.43 14.61 -16.89
CA PHE A 81 1.13 15.25 -16.76
C PHE A 81 1.14 16.73 -17.17
N ALA A 82 2.29 17.40 -17.03
CA ALA A 82 2.35 18.85 -17.32
C ALA A 82 2.05 19.18 -18.78
N LEU A 83 2.57 18.41 -19.74
CA LEU A 83 2.37 18.65 -21.18
C LEU A 83 0.88 18.49 -21.56
N PRO A 84 0.20 17.36 -21.29
CA PRO A 84 -1.24 17.23 -21.56
C PRO A 84 -2.11 18.26 -20.83
N ALA A 85 -1.73 18.68 -19.62
CA ALA A 85 -2.45 19.71 -18.88
C ALA A 85 -2.34 21.08 -19.55
N ILE A 86 -1.15 21.44 -20.04
CA ILE A 86 -0.95 22.69 -20.81
C ILE A 86 -1.74 22.67 -22.12
N GLU A 87 -1.75 21.55 -22.84
CA GLU A 87 -2.55 21.37 -24.06
C GLU A 87 -4.07 21.44 -23.79
N ALA A 88 -4.50 21.00 -22.61
CA ALA A 88 -5.88 21.12 -22.17
C ALA A 88 -6.29 22.56 -21.82
N GLY A 89 -5.31 23.47 -21.59
CA GLY A 89 -5.53 24.89 -21.31
C GLY A 89 -5.11 25.34 -19.91
N PHE A 90 -4.51 24.45 -19.11
CA PHE A 90 -3.98 24.83 -17.79
C PHE A 90 -2.66 25.63 -17.95
N THR A 91 -2.69 26.91 -17.62
CA THR A 91 -1.53 27.81 -17.76
C THR A 91 -0.78 28.03 -16.45
N SER A 92 -1.38 27.66 -15.31
CA SER A 92 -0.78 27.85 -13.99
C SER A 92 -0.28 26.55 -13.39
N VAL A 93 0.87 26.61 -12.71
CA VAL A 93 1.45 25.47 -11.99
C VAL A 93 0.51 25.01 -10.85
N GLU A 94 -0.19 25.97 -10.24
CA GLU A 94 -1.17 25.70 -9.19
C GLU A 94 -2.34 24.86 -9.71
N GLY A 95 -2.93 25.22 -10.87
CA GLY A 95 -4.00 24.48 -11.51
C GLY A 95 -3.58 23.05 -11.91
N ILE A 96 -2.37 22.88 -12.42
CA ILE A 96 -1.81 21.56 -12.76
C ILE A 96 -1.63 20.71 -11.50
N THR A 97 -1.17 21.31 -10.40
CA THR A 97 -0.98 20.61 -9.12
C THR A 97 -2.33 20.23 -8.49
N GLU A 98 -3.31 21.12 -8.56
CA GLU A 98 -4.68 20.85 -8.08
C GLU A 98 -5.33 19.73 -8.87
N LEU A 99 -5.20 19.73 -10.19
CA LEU A 99 -5.69 18.66 -11.06
C LEU A 99 -4.98 17.32 -10.75
N ALA A 100 -3.67 17.31 -10.53
CA ALA A 100 -2.91 16.13 -10.16
C ALA A 100 -3.33 15.56 -8.78
N THR A 101 -3.56 16.43 -7.80
CA THR A 101 -4.05 16.02 -6.48
C THR A 101 -5.48 15.47 -6.55
N THR A 102 -6.32 16.04 -7.37
CA THR A 102 -7.70 15.58 -7.59
C THR A 102 -7.72 14.19 -8.21
N LEU A 103 -6.81 13.90 -9.14
CA LEU A 103 -6.64 12.55 -9.72
C LEU A 103 -6.21 11.50 -8.69
N THR A 104 -5.51 11.90 -7.63
CA THR A 104 -5.18 10.97 -6.53
C THR A 104 -6.36 10.71 -5.59
N ALA A 105 -7.32 11.63 -5.54
CA ALA A 105 -8.50 11.53 -4.67
C ALA A 105 -9.61 10.66 -5.26
N GLY A 106 -9.70 10.57 -6.60
CA GLY A 106 -10.74 9.76 -7.26
C GLY A 106 -10.77 9.90 -8.77
N PRO A 107 -11.76 9.25 -9.42
CA PRO A 107 -11.89 9.30 -10.87
C PRO A 107 -12.19 10.72 -11.36
N LEU A 108 -11.45 11.17 -12.37
CA LEU A 108 -11.56 12.50 -12.95
C LEU A 108 -12.99 12.84 -13.42
N SER A 109 -13.73 11.84 -13.87
CA SER A 109 -15.14 12.02 -14.29
C SER A 109 -16.04 12.62 -13.21
N TYR A 110 -15.71 12.43 -11.94
CA TYR A 110 -16.42 13.01 -10.80
C TYR A 110 -16.10 14.48 -10.59
N TYR A 111 -14.87 14.89 -10.92
CA TYR A 111 -14.35 16.22 -10.66
C TYR A 111 -14.21 17.10 -11.91
N ALA A 112 -14.49 16.55 -13.10
CA ALA A 112 -14.34 17.26 -14.36
C ALA A 112 -15.11 18.60 -14.41
N HIS A 113 -16.27 18.66 -13.73
CA HIS A 113 -17.07 19.88 -13.64
C HIS A 113 -16.45 21.00 -12.79
N MET A 114 -15.41 20.70 -11.99
CA MET A 114 -14.66 21.72 -11.21
C MET A 114 -13.64 22.46 -12.06
N PHE A 115 -13.29 21.91 -13.21
CA PHE A 115 -12.28 22.46 -14.11
C PHE A 115 -12.92 22.91 -15.42
N PRO A 116 -13.20 24.22 -15.58
CA PRO A 116 -13.81 24.75 -16.80
C PRO A 116 -12.96 24.56 -18.05
N GLU A 117 -11.65 24.31 -17.89
CA GLU A 117 -10.72 24.02 -18.98
C GLU A 117 -10.97 22.65 -19.63
N LEU A 118 -11.67 21.75 -18.94
CA LEU A 118 -12.00 20.40 -19.40
C LEU A 118 -13.35 20.34 -20.15
N ASP A 119 -13.54 21.23 -21.12
CA ASP A 119 -14.81 21.36 -21.88
C ASP A 119 -15.08 20.19 -22.85
N SER A 120 -14.07 19.41 -23.19
CA SER A 120 -14.14 18.38 -24.23
C SER A 120 -13.83 17.00 -23.65
N PRO A 121 -14.60 15.95 -24.07
CA PRO A 121 -14.31 14.59 -23.68
C PRO A 121 -12.93 14.11 -24.13
N GLU A 122 -12.37 14.66 -25.19
CA GLU A 122 -11.02 14.36 -25.67
C GLU A 122 -9.95 14.85 -24.70
N LYS A 123 -10.13 16.05 -24.13
CA LYS A 123 -9.23 16.61 -23.11
C LYS A 123 -9.26 15.78 -21.81
N ILE A 124 -10.44 15.40 -21.38
CA ILE A 124 -10.61 14.52 -20.22
C ILE A 124 -9.91 13.19 -20.45
N HIS A 125 -10.04 12.60 -21.65
CA HIS A 125 -9.39 11.34 -21.99
C HIS A 125 -7.86 11.45 -22.02
N SER A 126 -7.30 12.51 -22.62
CA SER A 126 -5.84 12.71 -22.64
C SER A 126 -5.26 12.92 -21.24
N ILE A 127 -5.96 13.63 -20.37
CA ILE A 127 -5.55 13.80 -18.97
C ILE A 127 -5.67 12.50 -18.18
N MET A 128 -6.70 11.69 -18.43
CA MET A 128 -6.80 10.37 -17.81
C MET A 128 -5.63 9.44 -18.22
N ILE A 129 -5.26 9.45 -19.49
CA ILE A 129 -4.09 8.68 -19.97
C ILE A 129 -2.81 9.18 -19.31
N ALA A 130 -2.60 10.50 -19.23
CA ALA A 130 -1.44 11.08 -18.57
C ALA A 130 -1.37 10.71 -17.07
N GLY A 131 -2.52 10.73 -16.39
CA GLY A 131 -2.63 10.26 -15.02
C GLY A 131 -2.27 8.78 -14.89
N HIS A 132 -2.77 7.94 -15.77
CA HIS A 132 -2.49 6.50 -15.81
C HIS A 132 -0.99 6.21 -16.01
N GLU A 133 -0.35 6.90 -16.95
CA GLU A 133 1.10 6.79 -17.15
C GLU A 133 1.89 7.29 -15.93
N THR A 134 1.48 8.37 -15.29
CA THR A 134 2.10 8.84 -14.04
C THR A 134 2.05 7.77 -12.96
N PHE A 135 0.89 7.17 -12.72
CA PHE A 135 0.74 6.11 -11.71
C PHE A 135 1.49 4.84 -12.06
N LYS A 136 1.50 4.43 -13.33
CA LYS A 136 2.24 3.27 -13.83
C LYS A 136 3.74 3.35 -13.47
N HIS A 137 4.31 4.55 -13.50
CA HIS A 137 5.71 4.76 -13.11
C HIS A 137 5.92 4.91 -11.59
N CYS A 138 4.88 5.21 -10.82
CA CYS A 138 4.97 5.35 -9.36
C CYS A 138 4.85 4.00 -8.62
N PHE A 139 4.02 3.08 -9.09
CA PHE A 139 3.77 1.82 -8.39
C PHE A 139 4.97 0.89 -8.26
N PRO A 140 5.86 0.71 -9.25
CA PRO A 140 6.98 -0.22 -9.14
C PRO A 140 7.89 0.05 -7.94
N ILE A 141 8.11 1.31 -7.57
CA ILE A 141 8.97 1.65 -6.43
C ILE A 141 8.36 1.18 -5.10
N LEU A 142 7.04 1.26 -4.96
CA LEU A 142 6.35 0.79 -3.76
C LEU A 142 6.51 -0.73 -3.58
N TYR A 143 6.45 -1.48 -4.68
CA TYR A 143 6.68 -2.93 -4.63
C TYR A 143 8.13 -3.27 -4.30
N LEU A 144 9.11 -2.53 -4.81
CA LEU A 144 10.52 -2.71 -4.44
C LEU A 144 10.74 -2.49 -2.93
N ILE A 145 10.12 -1.47 -2.37
CA ILE A 145 10.18 -1.20 -0.92
C ILE A 145 9.51 -2.34 -0.14
N SER A 146 8.36 -2.83 -0.60
CA SER A 146 7.68 -3.97 0.02
C SER A 146 8.55 -5.23 0.03
N ILE A 147 9.33 -5.48 -1.03
CA ILE A 147 10.28 -6.59 -1.10
C ILE A 147 11.39 -6.42 -0.05
N ALA A 148 11.91 -5.21 0.16
CA ALA A 148 12.92 -4.95 1.18
C ALA A 148 12.39 -5.24 2.59
N PHE A 149 11.17 -4.80 2.91
CA PHE A 149 10.51 -5.13 4.19
C PHE A 149 10.25 -6.64 4.33
N GLY A 150 9.76 -7.30 3.28
CA GLY A 150 9.58 -8.74 3.26
C GLY A 150 10.89 -9.50 3.46
N GLY A 151 11.98 -9.05 2.85
CA GLY A 151 13.30 -9.61 3.03
C GLY A 151 13.80 -9.50 4.47
N THR A 152 13.63 -8.34 5.11
CA THR A 152 13.98 -8.18 6.53
C THR A 152 13.15 -9.06 7.45
N ALA A 153 11.85 -9.24 7.15
CA ALA A 153 10.99 -10.16 7.89
C ALA A 153 11.46 -11.61 7.77
N ILE A 154 11.84 -12.07 6.58
CA ILE A 154 12.40 -13.41 6.34
C ILE A 154 13.70 -13.58 7.13
N ILE A 155 14.62 -12.63 7.05
CA ILE A 155 15.89 -12.69 7.80
C ILE A 155 15.60 -12.76 9.30
N SER A 156 14.68 -11.94 9.82
CA SER A 156 14.28 -11.96 11.22
C SER A 156 13.71 -13.31 11.65
N SER A 157 13.01 -14.03 10.76
CA SER A 157 12.46 -15.34 11.07
C SER A 157 13.54 -16.41 11.37
N PHE A 158 14.73 -16.29 10.81
CA PHE A 158 15.84 -17.21 11.10
C PHE A 158 16.38 -17.04 12.53
N PHE A 159 16.13 -15.92 13.17
CA PHE A 159 16.50 -15.70 14.57
C PHE A 159 15.45 -16.21 15.56
N LEU A 160 14.29 -16.63 15.09
CA LEU A 160 13.28 -17.26 15.93
C LEU A 160 13.78 -18.64 16.39
N ARG A 161 13.80 -18.82 17.71
CA ARG A 161 14.23 -20.05 18.33
C ARG A 161 13.09 -21.09 18.24
N ASP A 162 13.46 -22.37 18.30
CA ASP A 162 12.51 -23.47 18.36
C ASP A 162 11.57 -23.31 19.56
N ILE A 163 10.26 -23.33 19.29
CA ILE A 163 9.19 -23.18 20.29
C ILE A 163 8.68 -24.52 20.83
N ASN A 164 9.15 -25.66 20.31
CA ASN A 164 8.68 -26.99 20.73
C ASN A 164 8.80 -27.18 22.25
N LYS A 165 9.76 -26.51 22.88
CA LYS A 165 9.96 -26.55 24.34
C LYS A 165 8.77 -25.98 25.12
N TYR A 166 7.98 -25.08 24.52
CA TYR A 166 6.86 -24.38 25.15
C TYR A 166 5.50 -24.97 24.77
N ILE A 167 5.47 -25.93 23.84
CA ILE A 167 4.25 -26.62 23.46
C ILE A 167 4.00 -27.71 24.51
N ASN A 168 3.11 -27.40 25.45
CA ASN A 168 2.60 -28.33 26.44
C ASN A 168 1.16 -28.70 26.10
N ASP A 169 0.70 -29.89 26.51
CA ASP A 169 -0.71 -30.31 26.44
C ASP A 169 -1.62 -29.56 27.43
N HIS A 170 -1.08 -28.50 28.06
CA HIS A 170 -1.81 -27.67 29.02
C HIS A 170 -2.77 -26.72 28.28
N VAL A 171 -4.05 -27.00 28.44
CA VAL A 171 -5.12 -26.10 28.00
C VAL A 171 -5.39 -25.16 29.15
N ALA A 172 -5.21 -23.86 28.93
CA ALA A 172 -5.60 -22.83 29.89
C ALA A 172 -7.11 -22.95 30.17
N VAL A 173 -7.47 -23.47 31.34
CA VAL A 173 -8.85 -23.51 31.80
C VAL A 173 -9.18 -22.14 32.36
N LEU A 174 -9.97 -21.37 31.61
CA LEU A 174 -10.62 -20.15 32.13
C LEU A 174 -11.66 -20.57 33.17
N LEU A 175 -11.33 -20.41 34.44
CA LEU A 175 -12.26 -20.47 35.56
C LEU A 175 -12.90 -19.09 35.77
#